data_f2d697692c2a1468fae5b6e143861d31
#
_entry.id   f2d697692c2a1468fae5b6e143861d31
#
_cell.length_a   1.000
_cell.length_b   1.000
_cell.length_c   1.000
_cell.angle_alpha   90.00
_cell.angle_beta   90.00
_cell.angle_gamma   90.00
#
_symmetry.space_group_name_H-M   'P 1'
#
loop_
_entity.id
_entity.type
_entity.pdbx_description
1 polymer ?
#
loop_
_entity_poly.entity_id
_entity_poly.type
_entity_poly.pdbx_seq_one_letter_code
_entity_poly.pdbx_strand_id
1 'polypeptide(L)'
;MSKHIKKIVFLFIVILLTLTIKFELFGFKDFLYKNYPNLSLHKEFRGKKSLRENIDNDYKTVFLPDTQYEKLNIIKNKINFKPEYYKRHTTTKSGIATPQYGSFFIEIFNENIWIVDYLGTVYKIDEDKINYKNYTNITPKIINSNFTSNKVLDIFINNEKIYISSANETNNCKKIEIFVAEINLKKLNFKKFFSPKECGDLILGGRMQFYNHKNSDGIIFTTYGHKYNQPDNTPQDDNSIYSKILFVDFKDRNLIVFSKGHRVSQGLYVENDLILQTEHGPRGGDEINKIKFKKNYGWPIASYGEKYFESYAKKPYYKKSHKKNYFEEPIYSFVKSIGISEIIKLPNTFSKHFQDNFILSSLYGRHLYRIKFDELFNRVLYMENIYIGERVRDLKFHNKLNLIILAFEENGEIGILSNNLQ
;
A
#
# COMPACT_ATOMS: atom_id res chain seq x y z
N MET A 1 16.21 16.91 54.75
CA MET A 1 15.03 17.09 53.88
C MET A 1 13.84 16.37 54.52
N SER A 2 12.78 17.11 54.86
CA SER A 2 11.63 16.54 55.56
C SER A 2 10.91 15.48 54.71
N LYS A 3 10.22 14.55 55.36
CA LYS A 3 9.48 13.46 54.68
C LYS A 3 8.46 14.00 53.67
N HIS A 4 7.93 15.21 53.90
CA HIS A 4 7.02 15.91 52.99
C HIS A 4 7.73 16.43 51.72
N ILE A 5 8.93 17.00 51.86
CA ILE A 5 9.70 17.50 50.70
C ILE A 5 10.10 16.34 49.79
N LYS A 6 10.47 15.18 50.35
CA LYS A 6 10.78 13.98 49.56
C LYS A 6 9.58 13.51 48.75
N LYS A 7 8.36 13.54 49.32
CA LYS A 7 7.13 13.16 48.61
C LYS A 7 6.78 14.15 47.49
N ILE A 8 6.94 15.44 47.72
CA ILE A 8 6.68 16.49 46.72
C ILE A 8 7.68 16.37 45.57
N VAL A 9 8.97 16.17 45.85
CA VAL A 9 10.01 15.98 44.84
C VAL A 9 9.74 14.71 44.03
N PHE A 10 9.37 13.61 44.69
CA PHE A 10 9.01 12.37 44.01
C PHE A 10 7.79 12.53 43.07
N LEU A 11 6.74 13.22 43.56
CA LEU A 11 5.55 13.50 42.77
C LEU A 11 5.88 14.37 41.55
N PHE A 12 6.72 15.39 41.74
CA PHE A 12 7.16 16.26 40.65
C PHE A 12 7.98 15.51 39.59
N ILE A 13 8.87 14.62 40.02
CA ILE A 13 9.64 13.75 39.12
C ILE A 13 8.71 12.81 38.32
N VAL A 14 7.69 12.22 38.96
CA VAL A 14 6.71 11.36 38.33
C VAL A 14 5.89 12.13 37.28
N ILE A 15 5.44 13.35 37.63
CA ILE A 15 4.71 14.23 36.72
C ILE A 15 5.59 14.63 35.54
N LEU A 16 6.84 14.99 35.76
CA LEU A 16 7.79 15.38 34.71
C LEU A 16 8.06 14.20 33.77
N LEU A 17 8.32 13.02 34.33
CA LEU A 17 8.49 11.78 33.55
C LEU A 17 7.25 11.45 32.71
N THR A 18 6.04 11.59 33.27
CA THR A 18 4.79 11.34 32.59
C THR A 18 4.57 12.31 31.43
N LEU A 19 4.86 13.60 31.64
CA LEU A 19 4.80 14.63 30.61
C LEU A 19 5.84 14.39 29.52
N THR A 20 7.07 14.05 29.88
CA THR A 20 8.16 13.75 28.96
C THR A 20 7.80 12.56 28.06
N ILE A 21 7.22 11.50 28.60
CA ILE A 21 6.77 10.33 27.86
C ILE A 21 5.56 10.66 26.98
N LYS A 22 4.56 11.36 27.55
CA LYS A 22 3.30 11.68 26.85
C LYS A 22 3.48 12.65 25.69
N PHE A 23 4.37 13.64 25.83
CA PHE A 23 4.60 14.70 24.85
C PHE A 23 5.89 14.53 24.04
N GLU A 24 6.58 13.39 24.16
CA GLU A 24 7.82 13.10 23.41
C GLU A 24 8.94 14.14 23.61
N LEU A 25 8.94 14.79 24.78
CA LEU A 25 9.95 15.78 25.11
C LEU A 25 11.34 15.12 25.16
N PHE A 26 12.32 15.73 24.50
CA PHE A 26 13.74 15.33 24.51
C PHE A 26 14.07 13.94 23.96
N GLY A 27 13.23 13.34 23.10
CA GLY A 27 13.49 12.01 22.53
C GLY A 27 13.51 10.86 23.57
N PHE A 28 13.06 11.12 24.81
CA PHE A 28 13.07 10.14 25.89
C PHE A 28 12.20 8.91 25.58
N LYS A 29 11.14 9.12 24.84
CA LYS A 29 10.26 8.05 24.38
C LYS A 29 10.97 7.12 23.40
N ASP A 30 11.74 7.68 22.47
CA ASP A 30 12.52 6.88 21.52
C ASP A 30 13.66 6.14 22.20
N PHE A 31 14.28 6.76 23.20
CA PHE A 31 15.29 6.11 24.05
C PHE A 31 14.70 4.90 24.79
N LEU A 32 13.53 5.04 25.43
CA LEU A 32 12.86 3.94 26.11
C LEU A 32 12.50 2.83 25.13
N TYR A 33 12.04 3.16 23.94
CA TYR A 33 11.66 2.19 22.92
C TYR A 33 12.84 1.39 22.38
N LYS A 34 13.97 2.03 22.25
CA LYS A 34 15.18 1.39 21.75
C LYS A 34 15.78 0.42 22.77
N ASN A 35 15.80 0.82 24.04
CA ASN A 35 16.53 0.10 25.09
C ASN A 35 15.66 -0.86 25.92
N TYR A 36 14.35 -0.62 25.98
CA TYR A 36 13.41 -1.40 26.80
C TYR A 36 12.12 -1.76 26.04
N PRO A 37 12.22 -2.61 25.00
CA PRO A 37 11.07 -2.91 24.13
C PRO A 37 9.91 -3.63 24.83
N ASN A 38 10.18 -4.28 25.97
CA ASN A 38 9.19 -5.07 26.71
C ASN A 38 8.58 -4.35 27.92
N LEU A 39 8.88 -3.07 28.14
CA LEU A 39 8.34 -2.34 29.29
C LEU A 39 6.82 -2.14 29.12
N SER A 40 6.03 -2.50 30.12
CA SER A 40 4.56 -2.40 30.09
C SER A 40 4.06 -0.99 29.84
N LEU A 41 4.79 0.03 30.31
CA LEU A 41 4.54 1.45 30.04
C LEU A 41 4.49 1.78 28.54
N HIS A 42 5.20 1.02 27.71
CA HIS A 42 5.14 1.18 26.25
C HIS A 42 3.77 0.86 25.68
N LYS A 43 3.02 -0.05 26.30
CA LYS A 43 1.69 -0.45 25.83
C LYS A 43 0.66 0.65 26.01
N GLU A 44 0.70 1.34 27.13
CA GLU A 44 -0.25 2.42 27.47
C GLU A 44 0.03 3.71 26.70
N PHE A 45 1.30 4.06 26.50
CA PHE A 45 1.69 5.32 25.86
C PHE A 45 1.75 5.27 24.33
N ARG A 46 1.79 4.09 23.73
CA ARG A 46 1.62 3.89 22.29
C ARG A 46 0.18 3.55 21.94
N GLY A 47 -0.73 4.48 21.98
CA GLY A 47 -2.12 4.24 21.53
C GLY A 47 -2.23 3.62 20.13
N LYS A 48 -1.15 3.70 19.33
CA LYS A 48 -1.03 3.03 18.02
C LYS A 48 -0.23 1.72 18.04
N LYS A 49 0.61 1.48 19.08
CA LYS A 49 1.30 0.20 19.23
C LYS A 49 0.35 -0.87 19.72
N SER A 50 -0.69 -0.50 20.47
CA SER A 50 -1.74 -1.46 20.83
C SER A 50 -2.45 -2.05 19.61
N LEU A 51 -2.60 -1.26 18.53
CA LEU A 51 -3.10 -1.76 17.25
C LEU A 51 -2.16 -2.79 16.63
N ARG A 52 -0.84 -2.56 16.69
CA ARG A 52 0.16 -3.50 16.19
C ARG A 52 0.17 -4.82 16.97
N GLU A 53 0.23 -4.72 18.29
CA GLU A 53 0.23 -5.91 19.17
C GLU A 53 -1.07 -6.68 19.06
N ASN A 54 -2.18 -5.99 18.86
CA ASN A 54 -3.47 -6.63 18.66
C ASN A 54 -3.60 -7.25 17.25
N ILE A 55 -3.01 -6.65 16.22
CA ILE A 55 -2.91 -7.29 14.90
C ILE A 55 -2.09 -8.58 15.03
N ASP A 56 -0.95 -8.53 15.71
CA ASP A 56 -0.10 -9.71 15.94
C ASP A 56 -0.79 -10.77 16.79
N ASN A 57 -1.67 -10.37 17.70
CA ASN A 57 -2.44 -11.31 18.55
C ASN A 57 -3.71 -11.84 17.85
N ASP A 58 -4.34 -11.03 17.00
CA ASP A 58 -5.55 -11.43 16.25
C ASP A 58 -5.21 -12.42 15.12
N TYR A 59 -3.96 -12.38 14.62
CA TYR A 59 -3.44 -13.31 13.62
C TYR A 59 -2.34 -14.16 14.25
N LYS A 60 -2.75 -15.16 15.01
CA LYS A 60 -1.81 -16.19 15.44
C LYS A 60 -1.20 -16.81 14.19
N THR A 61 0.12 -16.83 14.13
CA THR A 61 0.84 -17.61 13.13
C THR A 61 0.33 -19.04 13.22
N VAL A 62 -0.42 -19.49 12.23
CA VAL A 62 -0.83 -20.88 12.16
C VAL A 62 0.38 -21.65 11.68
N PHE A 63 1.08 -22.28 12.62
CA PHE A 63 2.15 -23.20 12.28
C PHE A 63 1.51 -24.43 11.66
N LEU A 64 1.83 -24.70 10.41
CA LEU A 64 1.53 -26.00 9.83
C LEU A 64 2.48 -27.01 10.48
N PRO A 65 1.99 -28.05 11.18
CA PRO A 65 2.79 -28.89 12.08
C PRO A 65 4.01 -29.56 11.45
N ASP A 66 4.04 -29.73 10.13
CA ASP A 66 5.07 -30.46 9.40
C ASP A 66 5.94 -29.56 8.48
N THR A 67 5.82 -28.25 8.56
CA THR A 67 6.68 -27.36 7.81
C THR A 67 7.99 -27.14 8.56
N GLN A 68 9.07 -27.70 8.04
CA GLN A 68 10.40 -27.21 8.37
C GLN A 68 10.44 -25.73 7.93
N TYR A 69 10.69 -24.83 8.89
CA TYR A 69 10.81 -23.42 8.66
C TYR A 69 11.97 -23.15 7.69
N GLU A 70 11.63 -22.81 6.47
CA GLU A 70 12.53 -22.00 5.67
C GLU A 70 12.51 -20.62 6.35
N LYS A 71 13.58 -20.30 7.06
CA LYS A 71 13.81 -18.93 7.51
C LYS A 71 13.89 -18.08 6.26
N LEU A 72 12.79 -17.36 5.97
CA LEU A 72 12.94 -16.21 5.07
C LEU A 72 14.05 -15.35 5.66
N ASN A 73 15.13 -15.17 4.94
CA ASN A 73 16.07 -14.10 5.23
C ASN A 73 15.34 -12.80 4.99
N ILE A 74 14.64 -12.35 6.02
CA ILE A 74 14.10 -11.00 6.06
C ILE A 74 15.30 -10.10 6.10
N ILE A 75 15.66 -9.61 4.96
CA ILE A 75 16.98 -9.12 4.73
C ILE A 75 17.18 -7.79 5.39
N LYS A 76 18.30 -7.71 6.01
CA LYS A 76 19.06 -6.50 6.24
C LYS A 76 19.63 -5.89 4.95
N ASN A 77 19.35 -6.41 3.77
CA ASN A 77 19.89 -5.92 2.51
C ASN A 77 18.94 -4.88 1.95
N LYS A 78 19.39 -3.63 1.95
CA LYS A 78 18.64 -2.48 1.46
C LYS A 78 19.47 -1.74 0.44
N ILE A 79 18.86 -1.37 -0.67
CA ILE A 79 19.38 -0.40 -1.61
C ILE A 79 18.96 0.97 -1.13
N ASN A 80 19.92 1.87 -0.92
CA ASN A 80 19.66 3.23 -0.52
C ASN A 80 19.21 4.05 -1.74
N PHE A 81 17.91 4.05 -2.02
CA PHE A 81 17.35 4.70 -3.18
C PHE A 81 17.25 6.22 -3.02
N LYS A 82 16.79 6.73 -1.90
CA LYS A 82 16.59 8.15 -1.55
C LYS A 82 16.24 9.01 -2.77
N PRO A 83 14.99 8.99 -3.23
CA PRO A 83 14.58 9.80 -4.37
C PRO A 83 14.87 11.29 -4.13
N GLU A 84 15.13 12.05 -5.18
CA GLU A 84 15.47 13.48 -5.09
C GLU A 84 14.40 14.31 -4.38
N TYR A 85 13.15 13.86 -4.44
CA TYR A 85 12.06 14.55 -3.76
C TYR A 85 11.95 14.11 -2.31
N TYR A 86 12.36 15.03 -1.46
CA TYR A 86 12.16 14.98 -0.02
C TYR A 86 11.31 16.16 0.43
N LYS A 87 10.07 15.93 0.86
CA LYS A 87 9.28 16.93 1.54
C LYS A 87 8.92 16.42 2.93
N ARG A 88 9.54 17.03 3.93
CA ARG A 88 9.12 16.86 5.31
C ARG A 88 7.75 17.53 5.44
N HIS A 89 6.68 16.76 5.36
CA HIS A 89 5.38 17.27 5.74
C HIS A 89 5.38 17.49 7.24
N THR A 90 5.29 18.76 7.64
CA THR A 90 5.00 19.15 9.01
C THR A 90 3.75 18.42 9.48
N THR A 91 3.82 17.91 10.70
CA THR A 91 2.74 17.24 11.42
C THR A 91 1.38 17.87 11.13
N THR A 92 0.47 17.10 10.60
CA THR A 92 -0.95 17.42 10.63
C THR A 92 -1.38 17.52 12.11
N LYS A 93 -2.43 18.27 12.42
CA LYS A 93 -3.01 18.39 13.78
C LYS A 93 -3.29 17.03 14.47
N SER A 94 -3.22 15.93 13.75
CA SER A 94 -3.37 14.56 14.26
C SER A 94 -2.08 13.89 14.73
N GLY A 95 -0.93 14.54 14.65
CA GLY A 95 0.37 14.00 15.10
C GLY A 95 0.88 12.81 14.27
N ILE A 96 0.34 12.58 13.08
CA ILE A 96 0.79 11.52 12.17
C ILE A 96 1.98 12.07 11.39
N ALA A 97 3.17 11.54 11.65
CA ALA A 97 4.32 11.79 10.79
C ALA A 97 4.02 11.24 9.39
N THR A 98 4.01 12.12 8.40
CA THR A 98 3.92 11.72 7.00
C THR A 98 5.27 11.17 6.53
N PRO A 99 5.27 10.24 5.55
CA PRO A 99 6.50 9.68 5.00
C PRO A 99 7.45 10.77 4.53
N GLN A 100 8.74 10.59 4.79
CA GLN A 100 9.75 11.59 4.48
C GLN A 100 10.05 11.68 2.98
N TYR A 101 9.98 10.57 2.26
CA TYR A 101 10.37 10.46 0.85
C TYR A 101 9.18 10.31 -0.12
N GLY A 102 7.96 10.26 0.40
CA GLY A 102 6.79 10.02 -0.43
C GLY A 102 6.72 8.58 -0.97
N SER A 103 5.63 8.29 -1.64
CA SER A 103 5.44 6.98 -2.26
C SER A 103 6.29 6.87 -3.52
N PHE A 104 6.84 5.69 -3.75
CA PHE A 104 7.43 5.31 -5.02
C PHE A 104 6.99 3.90 -5.38
N PHE A 105 7.05 3.57 -6.65
CA PHE A 105 6.50 2.34 -7.21
C PHE A 105 7.54 1.62 -8.05
N ILE A 106 7.43 0.30 -8.09
CA ILE A 106 8.40 -0.60 -8.71
C ILE A 106 7.71 -1.43 -9.79
N GLU A 107 8.44 -1.68 -10.89
CA GLU A 107 8.06 -2.67 -11.88
C GLU A 107 9.28 -3.48 -12.32
N ILE A 108 9.08 -4.74 -12.68
CA ILE A 108 10.14 -5.61 -13.19
C ILE A 108 9.89 -5.83 -14.68
N PHE A 109 10.85 -5.42 -15.51
CA PHE A 109 10.77 -5.61 -16.94
C PHE A 109 12.13 -5.92 -17.54
N ASN A 110 12.20 -6.98 -18.37
CA ASN A 110 13.43 -7.52 -18.95
C ASN A 110 14.54 -7.65 -17.87
N GLU A 111 14.17 -8.29 -16.74
CA GLU A 111 15.04 -8.56 -15.59
C GLU A 111 15.58 -7.31 -14.88
N ASN A 112 15.20 -6.13 -15.29
CA ASN A 112 15.62 -4.89 -14.63
C ASN A 112 14.53 -4.37 -13.70
N ILE A 113 14.94 -3.69 -12.62
CA ILE A 113 14.03 -3.01 -11.71
C ILE A 113 13.83 -1.58 -12.22
N TRP A 114 12.60 -1.27 -12.56
CA TRP A 114 12.16 0.08 -12.90
C TRP A 114 11.46 0.71 -11.71
N ILE A 115 11.72 1.97 -11.48
CA ILE A 115 11.21 2.69 -10.32
C ILE A 115 10.70 4.04 -10.80
N VAL A 116 9.57 4.48 -10.26
CA VAL A 116 9.11 5.86 -10.41
C VAL A 116 8.88 6.46 -9.04
N ASP A 117 9.44 7.65 -8.80
CA ASP A 117 9.24 8.37 -7.55
C ASP A 117 7.94 9.19 -7.54
N TYR A 118 7.69 9.84 -6.43
CA TYR A 118 6.47 10.62 -6.20
C TYR A 118 6.20 11.70 -7.25
N LEU A 119 7.25 12.34 -7.78
CA LEU A 119 7.15 13.44 -8.77
C LEU A 119 7.29 12.99 -10.22
N GLY A 120 7.59 11.71 -10.46
CA GLY A 120 7.65 11.14 -11.80
C GLY A 120 9.05 10.96 -12.36
N THR A 121 10.10 11.13 -11.55
CA THR A 121 11.45 10.75 -11.98
C THR A 121 11.51 9.23 -12.12
N VAL A 122 11.99 8.76 -13.27
CA VAL A 122 12.11 7.34 -13.57
C VAL A 122 13.54 6.90 -13.36
N TYR A 123 13.70 5.79 -12.65
CA TYR A 123 14.99 5.19 -12.38
C TYR A 123 15.01 3.74 -12.86
N LYS A 124 16.21 3.23 -13.09
CA LYS A 124 16.46 1.83 -13.45
C LYS A 124 17.62 1.28 -12.66
N ILE A 125 17.49 0.04 -12.22
CA ILE A 125 18.59 -0.78 -11.71
C ILE A 125 18.74 -1.96 -12.67
N ASP A 126 19.94 -2.10 -13.24
CA ASP A 126 20.26 -3.23 -14.10
C ASP A 126 20.41 -4.50 -13.25
N GLU A 127 19.90 -5.61 -13.74
CA GLU A 127 19.87 -6.88 -13.02
C GLU A 127 21.27 -7.34 -12.60
N ASP A 128 22.27 -7.16 -13.46
CA ASP A 128 23.66 -7.51 -13.20
C ASP A 128 24.31 -6.74 -12.03
N LYS A 129 23.71 -5.61 -11.63
CA LYS A 129 24.11 -4.83 -10.45
C LYS A 129 23.61 -5.41 -9.13
N ILE A 130 22.56 -6.24 -9.18
CA ILE A 130 21.97 -6.84 -7.98
C ILE A 130 22.84 -8.03 -7.57
N ASN A 131 23.93 -7.74 -6.87
CA ASN A 131 24.83 -8.76 -6.35
C ASN A 131 24.49 -9.06 -4.89
N TYR A 132 24.20 -10.32 -4.59
CA TYR A 132 23.84 -10.82 -3.25
C TYR A 132 24.84 -10.47 -2.12
N LYS A 133 26.03 -10.02 -2.46
CA LYS A 133 27.07 -9.71 -1.47
C LYS A 133 27.21 -8.22 -1.12
N ASN A 134 26.68 -7.31 -1.94
CA ASN A 134 26.91 -5.88 -1.70
C ASN A 134 25.80 -4.97 -2.28
N TYR A 135 24.63 -4.98 -1.68
CA TYR A 135 23.51 -4.15 -2.09
C TYR A 135 23.65 -2.66 -1.76
N THR A 136 24.51 -2.31 -0.80
CA THR A 136 24.67 -0.94 -0.32
C THR A 136 25.31 0.00 -1.34
N ASN A 137 26.03 -0.55 -2.31
CA ASN A 137 26.73 0.21 -3.37
C ASN A 137 25.92 0.34 -4.67
N ILE A 138 24.69 -0.13 -4.69
CA ILE A 138 23.82 -0.01 -5.86
C ILE A 138 23.21 1.39 -5.90
N THR A 139 23.49 2.11 -6.99
CA THR A 139 22.85 3.40 -7.26
C THR A 139 21.91 3.26 -8.45
N PRO A 140 20.60 3.51 -8.28
CA PRO A 140 19.66 3.52 -9.39
C PRO A 140 20.03 4.59 -10.41
N LYS A 141 20.00 4.24 -11.69
CA LYS A 141 20.29 5.15 -12.80
C LYS A 141 19.03 5.94 -13.16
N ILE A 142 19.13 7.27 -13.17
CA ILE A 142 18.05 8.15 -13.65
C ILE A 142 17.93 7.99 -15.18
N ILE A 143 16.70 7.80 -15.64
CA ILE A 143 16.37 7.79 -17.06
C ILE A 143 15.76 9.14 -17.43
N ASN A 144 16.34 9.80 -18.40
CA ASN A 144 15.85 11.09 -18.87
C ASN A 144 14.40 10.97 -19.38
N SER A 145 13.52 11.85 -18.94
CA SER A 145 12.13 11.87 -19.38
C SER A 145 11.58 13.31 -19.47
N ASN A 146 10.51 13.47 -20.23
CA ASN A 146 9.74 14.73 -20.28
C ASN A 146 8.56 14.71 -19.28
N PHE A 147 8.47 13.72 -18.40
CA PHE A 147 7.35 13.53 -17.48
C PHE A 147 7.63 14.18 -16.13
N THR A 148 6.62 14.88 -15.63
CA THR A 148 6.54 15.38 -14.25
C THR A 148 5.11 15.22 -13.76
N SER A 149 4.94 15.04 -12.47
CA SER A 149 3.63 14.82 -11.83
C SER A 149 3.52 15.58 -10.52
N ASN A 150 2.31 15.89 -10.09
CA ASN A 150 2.05 16.33 -8.73
C ASN A 150 2.11 15.15 -7.73
N LYS A 151 1.71 13.97 -8.20
CA LYS A 151 1.75 12.74 -7.41
C LYS A 151 1.60 11.53 -8.30
N VAL A 152 2.63 10.72 -8.39
CA VAL A 152 2.56 9.40 -9.03
C VAL A 152 1.73 8.45 -8.15
N LEU A 153 0.95 7.61 -8.80
CA LEU A 153 0.08 6.62 -8.16
C LEU A 153 0.50 5.18 -8.46
N ASP A 154 1.11 4.94 -9.64
CA ASP A 154 1.62 3.62 -10.02
C ASP A 154 2.51 3.67 -11.28
N ILE A 155 3.30 2.61 -11.49
CA ILE A 155 4.02 2.30 -12.73
C ILE A 155 3.59 0.91 -13.21
N PHE A 156 3.41 0.77 -14.52
CA PHE A 156 3.07 -0.48 -15.17
C PHE A 156 3.81 -0.57 -16.50
N ILE A 157 4.37 -1.73 -16.83
CA ILE A 157 5.07 -1.95 -18.11
C ILE A 157 4.41 -3.11 -18.86
N ASN A 158 4.09 -2.88 -20.13
CA ASN A 158 3.53 -3.88 -21.01
C ASN A 158 3.98 -3.65 -22.46
N ASN A 159 4.42 -4.70 -23.15
CA ASN A 159 4.83 -4.65 -24.55
C ASN A 159 5.78 -3.48 -24.86
N GLU A 160 6.88 -3.38 -24.11
CA GLU A 160 7.91 -2.34 -24.25
C GLU A 160 7.39 -0.88 -24.09
N LYS A 161 6.23 -0.73 -23.46
CA LYS A 161 5.65 0.56 -23.09
C LYS A 161 5.55 0.69 -21.59
N ILE A 162 6.02 1.82 -21.10
CA ILE A 162 5.89 2.21 -19.70
C ILE A 162 4.67 3.13 -19.54
N TYR A 163 3.81 2.78 -18.61
CA TYR A 163 2.63 3.55 -18.22
C TYR A 163 2.83 4.08 -16.81
N ILE A 164 2.49 5.34 -16.59
CA ILE A 164 2.48 5.95 -15.26
C ILE A 164 1.11 6.54 -15.00
N SER A 165 0.46 6.11 -13.94
CA SER A 165 -0.74 6.77 -13.44
C SER A 165 -0.36 7.85 -12.44
N SER A 166 -1.06 8.97 -12.48
CA SER A 166 -0.76 10.12 -11.64
C SER A 166 -2.00 10.93 -11.29
N ALA A 167 -1.94 11.61 -10.14
CA ALA A 167 -2.89 12.63 -9.74
C ALA A 167 -2.30 14.00 -10.09
N ASN A 168 -2.85 14.66 -11.10
CA ASN A 168 -2.41 15.97 -11.54
C ASN A 168 -3.48 17.03 -11.29
N GLU A 169 -3.04 18.27 -11.09
CA GLU A 169 -3.92 19.42 -10.89
C GLU A 169 -3.65 20.49 -11.94
N THR A 170 -4.69 20.89 -12.63
CA THR A 170 -4.65 21.98 -13.60
C THR A 170 -5.92 22.81 -13.44
N ASN A 171 -5.78 24.14 -13.28
CA ASN A 171 -6.92 25.06 -13.12
C ASN A 171 -7.92 24.62 -12.03
N ASN A 172 -7.44 24.28 -10.84
CA ASN A 172 -8.22 23.78 -9.70
C ASN A 172 -9.02 22.47 -9.99
N CYS A 173 -8.63 21.75 -11.02
CA CYS A 173 -9.22 20.46 -11.38
C CYS A 173 -8.16 19.37 -11.18
N LYS A 174 -8.38 18.54 -10.19
CA LYS A 174 -7.54 17.35 -9.95
C LYS A 174 -8.10 16.17 -10.72
N LYS A 175 -7.22 15.45 -11.40
CA LYS A 175 -7.58 14.29 -12.21
C LYS A 175 -6.62 13.14 -12.00
N ILE A 176 -7.15 11.93 -12.10
CA ILE A 176 -6.31 10.78 -12.38
C ILE A 176 -6.01 10.76 -13.88
N GLU A 177 -4.75 10.68 -14.22
CA GLU A 177 -4.31 10.59 -15.61
C GLU A 177 -3.32 9.45 -15.78
N ILE A 178 -3.30 8.84 -16.96
CA ILE A 178 -2.33 7.81 -17.33
C ILE A 178 -1.51 8.34 -18.50
N PHE A 179 -0.20 8.23 -18.39
CA PHE A 179 0.76 8.60 -19.42
C PHE A 179 1.47 7.36 -19.92
N VAL A 180 1.91 7.37 -21.18
CA VAL A 180 2.61 6.26 -21.82
C VAL A 180 3.82 6.74 -22.60
N ALA A 181 4.92 6.00 -22.53
CA ALA A 181 6.09 6.16 -23.38
C ALA A 181 6.58 4.79 -23.88
N GLU A 182 7.12 4.76 -25.11
CA GLU A 182 7.95 3.63 -25.56
C GLU A 182 9.22 3.60 -24.72
N ILE A 183 9.66 2.40 -24.32
CA ILE A 183 10.89 2.23 -23.56
C ILE A 183 12.09 2.56 -24.44
N ASN A 184 12.75 3.66 -24.12
CA ASN A 184 13.98 4.11 -24.73
C ASN A 184 14.94 4.58 -23.62
N LEU A 185 16.07 3.90 -23.48
CA LEU A 185 17.02 4.16 -22.40
C LEU A 185 17.74 5.51 -22.51
N LYS A 186 17.70 6.17 -23.71
CA LYS A 186 18.23 7.53 -23.87
C LYS A 186 17.26 8.58 -23.36
N LYS A 187 15.96 8.42 -23.68
CA LYS A 187 14.92 9.37 -23.27
C LYS A 187 13.54 8.75 -23.37
N LEU A 188 12.76 8.85 -22.31
CA LEU A 188 11.34 8.50 -22.30
C LEU A 188 10.51 9.72 -22.70
N ASN A 189 9.73 9.60 -23.76
CA ASN A 189 8.86 10.65 -24.24
C ASN A 189 7.40 10.31 -23.93
N PHE A 190 6.95 10.66 -22.74
CA PHE A 190 5.60 10.41 -22.29
C PHE A 190 4.57 11.25 -23.02
N LYS A 191 3.49 10.61 -23.41
CA LYS A 191 2.27 11.20 -23.97
C LYS A 191 1.09 10.78 -23.11
N LYS A 192 0.05 11.59 -23.10
CA LYS A 192 -1.18 11.29 -22.39
C LYS A 192 -1.89 10.11 -23.04
N PHE A 193 -2.12 9.06 -22.25
CA PHE A 193 -2.85 7.86 -22.65
C PHE A 193 -4.33 7.98 -22.29
N PHE A 194 -4.62 8.42 -21.05
CA PHE A 194 -5.96 8.61 -20.52
C PHE A 194 -6.04 9.89 -19.68
N SER A 195 -7.11 10.64 -19.86
CA SER A 195 -7.44 11.82 -19.05
C SER A 195 -8.95 12.02 -19.04
N PRO A 196 -9.59 11.92 -17.87
CA PRO A 196 -11.03 12.10 -17.77
C PRO A 196 -11.44 13.57 -17.88
N LYS A 197 -12.71 13.82 -18.16
CA LYS A 197 -13.31 15.17 -18.07
C LYS A 197 -13.62 15.53 -16.61
N GLU A 198 -13.97 14.55 -15.80
CA GLU A 198 -14.37 14.73 -14.40
C GLU A 198 -13.20 15.12 -13.52
N CYS A 199 -13.43 16.09 -12.62
CA CYS A 199 -12.49 16.50 -11.58
C CYS A 199 -12.85 15.86 -10.24
N GLY A 200 -11.82 15.54 -9.44
CA GLY A 200 -11.97 15.09 -8.06
C GLY A 200 -11.16 15.95 -7.09
N ASP A 201 -11.51 15.92 -5.81
CA ASP A 201 -10.77 16.70 -4.80
C ASP A 201 -9.57 15.95 -4.22
N LEU A 202 -9.72 14.65 -3.99
CA LEU A 202 -8.68 13.79 -3.45
C LEU A 202 -8.49 12.59 -4.37
N ILE A 203 -7.47 12.64 -5.20
CA ILE A 203 -7.18 11.57 -6.16
C ILE A 203 -6.20 10.59 -5.54
N LEU A 204 -6.64 9.33 -5.42
CA LEU A 204 -5.89 8.18 -4.93
C LEU A 204 -6.24 6.94 -5.78
N GLY A 205 -5.68 5.78 -5.40
CA GLY A 205 -5.77 4.57 -6.22
C GLY A 205 -4.72 4.60 -7.31
N GLY A 206 -5.09 4.36 -8.54
CA GLY A 206 -4.21 4.44 -9.71
C GLY A 206 -3.48 3.14 -10.03
N ARG A 207 -3.66 2.05 -9.28
CA ARG A 207 -3.03 0.75 -9.58
C ARG A 207 -3.48 0.24 -10.92
N MET A 208 -2.54 -0.23 -11.73
CA MET A 208 -2.75 -0.64 -13.12
C MET A 208 -2.29 -2.06 -13.35
N GLN A 209 -3.05 -2.80 -14.18
CA GLN A 209 -2.67 -4.12 -14.67
C GLN A 209 -3.15 -4.31 -16.12
N PHE A 210 -2.47 -5.17 -16.86
CA PHE A 210 -2.98 -5.66 -18.13
C PHE A 210 -4.25 -6.49 -17.90
N TYR A 211 -5.24 -6.31 -18.75
CA TYR A 211 -6.44 -7.14 -18.78
C TYR A 211 -6.98 -7.28 -20.20
N ASN A 212 -7.42 -8.49 -20.53
CA ASN A 212 -8.18 -8.74 -21.74
C ASN A 212 -9.67 -8.79 -21.39
N HIS A 213 -10.41 -7.77 -21.76
CA HIS A 213 -11.86 -7.73 -21.54
C HIS A 213 -12.61 -8.06 -22.83
N LYS A 214 -13.23 -9.24 -22.90
CA LYS A 214 -14.04 -9.66 -24.07
C LYS A 214 -13.28 -9.50 -25.40
N ASN A 215 -12.06 -10.02 -25.47
CA ASN A 215 -11.16 -9.93 -26.61
C ASN A 215 -10.64 -8.50 -26.91
N SER A 216 -10.76 -7.58 -26.00
CA SER A 216 -10.14 -6.26 -26.09
C SER A 216 -9.03 -6.15 -25.05
N ASP A 217 -7.79 -5.95 -25.52
CA ASP A 217 -6.63 -5.73 -24.68
C ASP A 217 -6.61 -4.30 -24.14
N GLY A 218 -6.31 -4.14 -22.86
CA GLY A 218 -6.28 -2.83 -22.25
C GLY A 218 -5.66 -2.82 -20.85
N ILE A 219 -5.86 -1.71 -20.18
CA ILE A 219 -5.48 -1.48 -18.78
C ILE A 219 -6.73 -1.52 -17.92
N ILE A 220 -6.75 -2.41 -16.93
CA ILE A 220 -7.67 -2.30 -15.80
C ILE A 220 -6.98 -1.52 -14.71
N PHE A 221 -7.66 -0.54 -14.11
CA PHE A 221 -7.06 0.33 -13.11
C PHE A 221 -8.05 0.81 -12.07
N THR A 222 -7.54 1.16 -10.90
CA THR A 222 -8.32 1.60 -9.75
C THR A 222 -8.40 3.12 -9.68
N THR A 223 -9.51 3.65 -9.20
CA THR A 223 -9.68 5.09 -8.99
C THR A 223 -10.28 5.38 -7.63
N TYR A 224 -9.92 6.51 -7.06
CA TYR A 224 -10.59 7.10 -5.91
C TYR A 224 -10.55 8.62 -6.00
N GLY A 225 -11.66 9.23 -5.65
CA GLY A 225 -11.81 10.67 -5.55
C GLY A 225 -13.13 11.00 -4.86
N HIS A 226 -13.19 12.14 -4.17
CA HIS A 226 -14.43 12.63 -3.57
C HIS A 226 -14.34 14.15 -3.43
N LYS A 227 -15.50 14.79 -3.32
CA LYS A 227 -15.57 16.21 -2.99
C LYS A 227 -15.38 16.43 -1.49
N TYR A 228 -14.58 17.42 -1.14
CA TYR A 228 -14.33 17.79 0.24
C TYR A 228 -15.63 18.21 0.92
N ASN A 229 -15.89 17.76 2.14
CA ASN A 229 -17.02 18.15 3.00
C ASN A 229 -18.45 17.80 2.52
N GLN A 230 -18.65 16.97 1.50
CA GLN A 230 -19.98 16.48 1.16
C GLN A 230 -20.12 14.97 1.47
N PRO A 231 -21.34 14.51 1.90
CA PRO A 231 -21.65 13.08 1.94
C PRO A 231 -21.63 12.59 0.49
N ASP A 232 -20.50 12.06 0.11
CA ASP A 232 -20.18 11.81 -1.28
C ASP A 232 -20.81 10.49 -1.73
N ASN A 233 -21.75 10.57 -2.64
CA ASN A 233 -22.31 9.40 -3.31
C ASN A 233 -21.46 8.97 -4.52
N THR A 234 -20.36 9.63 -4.80
CA THR A 234 -19.47 9.33 -5.93
C THR A 234 -19.18 7.84 -6.13
N PRO A 235 -18.92 7.03 -5.06
CA PRO A 235 -18.71 5.59 -5.23
C PRO A 235 -19.93 4.86 -5.78
N GLN A 236 -21.14 5.37 -5.54
CA GLN A 236 -22.40 4.78 -6.00
C GLN A 236 -22.95 5.42 -7.28
N ASP A 237 -22.44 6.59 -7.67
CA ASP A 237 -22.86 7.30 -8.88
C ASP A 237 -22.30 6.59 -10.14
N ASP A 238 -23.21 6.17 -11.02
CA ASP A 238 -22.85 5.50 -12.28
C ASP A 238 -22.25 6.44 -13.33
N ASN A 239 -22.43 7.76 -13.15
CA ASN A 239 -21.88 8.78 -14.03
C ASN A 239 -20.45 9.22 -13.62
N SER A 240 -19.98 8.80 -12.44
CA SER A 240 -18.63 9.13 -11.96
C SER A 240 -17.63 8.01 -12.27
N ILE A 241 -16.41 8.41 -12.62
CA ILE A 241 -15.28 7.49 -12.80
C ILE A 241 -14.52 7.22 -11.49
N TYR A 242 -14.78 7.99 -10.43
CA TYR A 242 -14.07 7.85 -9.16
C TYR A 242 -14.69 6.82 -8.24
N SER A 243 -13.83 6.20 -7.41
CA SER A 243 -14.21 5.09 -6.52
C SER A 243 -14.75 3.88 -7.29
N LYS A 244 -14.09 3.61 -8.40
CA LYS A 244 -14.40 2.55 -9.36
C LYS A 244 -13.14 1.74 -9.67
N ILE A 245 -13.34 0.57 -10.24
CA ILE A 245 -12.35 -0.08 -11.09
C ILE A 245 -12.78 0.15 -12.52
N LEU A 246 -11.87 0.65 -13.33
CA LEU A 246 -12.10 1.02 -14.71
C LEU A 246 -11.27 0.15 -15.64
N PHE A 247 -11.76 -0.04 -16.85
CA PHE A 247 -11.01 -0.63 -17.93
C PHE A 247 -10.96 0.34 -19.11
N VAL A 248 -9.79 0.52 -19.72
CA VAL A 248 -9.59 1.30 -20.92
C VAL A 248 -8.80 0.48 -21.94
N ASP A 249 -9.37 0.26 -23.14
CA ASP A 249 -8.70 -0.52 -24.16
C ASP A 249 -7.55 0.24 -24.83
N PHE A 250 -6.57 -0.52 -25.35
CA PHE A 250 -5.39 0.06 -25.99
C PHE A 250 -5.65 0.67 -27.37
N LYS A 251 -6.66 0.21 -28.07
CA LYS A 251 -6.92 0.60 -29.46
C LYS A 251 -7.76 1.89 -29.53
N ASP A 252 -8.97 1.80 -29.03
CA ASP A 252 -9.98 2.85 -29.21
C ASP A 252 -10.13 3.75 -27.99
N ARG A 253 -9.44 3.45 -26.90
CA ARG A 253 -9.53 4.18 -25.60
C ARG A 253 -10.94 4.17 -25.01
N ASN A 254 -11.75 3.17 -25.37
CA ASN A 254 -13.06 3.02 -24.78
C ASN A 254 -12.94 2.76 -23.28
N LEU A 255 -13.66 3.56 -22.50
CA LEU A 255 -13.68 3.49 -21.05
C LEU A 255 -14.89 2.70 -20.58
N ILE A 256 -14.66 1.70 -19.74
CA ILE A 256 -15.70 0.89 -19.11
C ILE A 256 -15.58 1.00 -17.59
N VAL A 257 -16.69 1.29 -16.90
CA VAL A 257 -16.79 1.11 -15.46
C VAL A 257 -16.91 -0.40 -15.19
N PHE A 258 -15.83 -1.00 -14.71
CA PHE A 258 -15.75 -2.44 -14.50
C PHE A 258 -16.50 -2.85 -13.23
N SER A 259 -16.28 -2.11 -12.13
CA SER A 259 -16.99 -2.27 -10.85
C SER A 259 -17.07 -0.94 -10.10
N LYS A 260 -17.96 -0.85 -9.11
CA LYS A 260 -18.20 0.37 -8.33
C LYS A 260 -18.29 0.12 -6.83
N GLY A 261 -18.37 1.22 -6.07
CA GLY A 261 -18.53 1.16 -4.62
C GLY A 261 -17.23 0.81 -3.90
N HIS A 262 -16.09 1.25 -4.44
CA HIS A 262 -14.77 1.08 -3.84
C HIS A 262 -14.38 2.30 -3.01
N ARG A 263 -13.54 2.06 -2.00
CA ARG A 263 -12.86 3.11 -1.26
C ARG A 263 -11.45 3.32 -1.85
N VAL A 264 -10.42 3.45 -1.05
CA VAL A 264 -9.06 3.73 -1.49
C VAL A 264 -8.33 2.44 -1.83
N SER A 265 -8.38 2.05 -3.08
CA SER A 265 -7.64 0.88 -3.60
C SER A 265 -6.14 1.12 -3.56
N GLN A 266 -5.38 0.14 -3.11
CA GLN A 266 -3.92 0.24 -2.92
C GLN A 266 -3.12 -0.86 -3.61
N GLY A 267 -3.74 -1.96 -3.98
CA GLY A 267 -3.15 -3.05 -4.74
C GLY A 267 -4.14 -3.62 -5.75
N LEU A 268 -3.59 -4.16 -6.83
CA LEU A 268 -4.37 -4.77 -7.90
C LEU A 268 -3.57 -5.93 -8.53
N TYR A 269 -4.08 -7.15 -8.39
CA TYR A 269 -3.52 -8.34 -9.00
C TYR A 269 -4.49 -8.90 -10.05
N VAL A 270 -3.95 -9.25 -11.21
CA VAL A 270 -4.71 -9.84 -12.32
C VAL A 270 -3.99 -11.07 -12.84
N GLU A 271 -4.68 -12.19 -12.90
CA GLU A 271 -4.23 -13.43 -13.56
C GLU A 271 -5.44 -14.06 -14.28
N ASN A 272 -5.47 -14.01 -15.59
CA ASN A 272 -6.62 -14.41 -16.40
C ASN A 272 -7.91 -13.67 -15.93
N ASP A 273 -8.95 -14.41 -15.56
CA ASP A 273 -10.21 -13.84 -15.06
C ASP A 273 -10.20 -13.55 -13.54
N LEU A 274 -9.14 -13.91 -12.84
CA LEU A 274 -8.98 -13.58 -11.43
C LEU A 274 -8.46 -12.16 -11.28
N ILE A 275 -9.26 -11.32 -10.64
CA ILE A 275 -8.87 -9.97 -10.27
C ILE A 275 -9.02 -9.85 -8.75
N LEU A 276 -7.91 -9.61 -8.06
CA LEU A 276 -7.88 -9.30 -6.64
C LEU A 276 -7.53 -7.82 -6.45
N GLN A 277 -8.24 -7.18 -5.56
CA GLN A 277 -8.01 -5.79 -5.22
C GLN A 277 -7.91 -5.66 -3.70
N THR A 278 -7.01 -4.79 -3.24
CA THR A 278 -6.91 -4.42 -1.83
C THR A 278 -7.33 -2.98 -1.64
N GLU A 279 -8.08 -2.68 -0.57
CA GLU A 279 -8.48 -1.31 -0.29
C GLU A 279 -8.47 -0.95 1.19
N HIS A 280 -8.17 0.32 1.46
CA HIS A 280 -8.26 0.85 2.81
C HIS A 280 -9.70 1.02 3.25
N GLY A 281 -10.06 0.44 4.38
CA GLY A 281 -11.25 0.81 5.13
C GLY A 281 -11.13 2.21 5.75
N PRO A 282 -12.17 2.69 6.41
CA PRO A 282 -12.07 3.92 7.22
C PRO A 282 -11.24 3.67 8.49
N ARG A 283 -11.83 3.54 9.65
CA ARG A 283 -11.15 3.13 10.88
C ARG A 283 -11.33 1.63 11.08
N GLY A 284 -10.36 0.83 10.68
CA GLY A 284 -10.50 -0.62 10.48
C GLY A 284 -11.16 -0.95 9.13
N GLY A 285 -11.37 -2.23 8.87
CA GLY A 285 -12.08 -2.69 7.69
C GLY A 285 -11.31 -2.53 6.39
N ASP A 286 -9.97 -2.62 6.40
CA ASP A 286 -9.20 -2.81 5.17
C ASP A 286 -9.62 -4.14 4.54
N GLU A 287 -9.72 -4.21 3.21
CA GLU A 287 -10.37 -5.32 2.53
C GLU A 287 -9.50 -5.95 1.44
N ILE A 288 -9.70 -7.25 1.25
CA ILE A 288 -9.27 -7.99 0.06
C ILE A 288 -10.51 -8.40 -0.70
N ASN A 289 -10.65 -7.92 -1.93
CA ASN A 289 -11.82 -8.10 -2.77
C ASN A 289 -11.51 -8.96 -3.99
N LYS A 290 -12.39 -9.91 -4.34
CA LYS A 290 -12.42 -10.56 -5.65
C LYS A 290 -13.33 -9.76 -6.57
N ILE A 291 -12.73 -9.14 -7.57
CA ILE A 291 -13.45 -8.21 -8.44
C ILE A 291 -14.20 -8.94 -9.53
N LYS A 292 -15.46 -8.60 -9.70
CA LYS A 292 -16.37 -9.12 -10.71
C LYS A 292 -16.96 -7.99 -11.53
N PHE A 293 -17.10 -8.23 -12.83
CA PHE A 293 -17.64 -7.24 -13.76
C PHE A 293 -19.07 -6.80 -13.35
N LYS A 294 -19.33 -5.49 -13.42
CA LYS A 294 -20.60 -4.82 -13.10
C LYS A 294 -21.08 -5.01 -11.65
N LYS A 295 -20.21 -5.39 -10.71
CA LYS A 295 -20.58 -5.56 -9.32
C LYS A 295 -20.34 -4.30 -8.49
N ASN A 296 -21.06 -4.20 -7.36
CA ASN A 296 -20.99 -3.09 -6.41
C ASN A 296 -20.46 -3.60 -5.07
N TYR A 297 -19.40 -2.95 -4.56
CA TYR A 297 -18.69 -3.30 -3.33
C TYR A 297 -19.13 -2.49 -2.11
N GLY A 298 -20.13 -1.66 -2.25
CA GLY A 298 -20.93 -1.11 -1.15
C GLY A 298 -20.45 0.19 -0.52
N TRP A 299 -19.20 0.61 -0.73
CA TRP A 299 -18.74 1.89 -0.19
C TRP A 299 -19.54 3.08 -0.76
N PRO A 300 -19.95 4.11 0.04
CA PRO A 300 -19.78 4.28 1.49
C PRO A 300 -20.96 3.79 2.32
N ILE A 301 -21.86 2.97 1.77
CA ILE A 301 -23.06 2.45 2.45
C ILE A 301 -22.69 1.32 3.39
N ALA A 302 -21.88 0.36 2.91
CA ALA A 302 -21.39 -0.76 3.69
C ALA A 302 -19.88 -0.63 3.93
N SER A 303 -19.43 -1.03 5.10
CA SER A 303 -18.02 -1.16 5.47
C SER A 303 -17.88 -1.90 6.79
N TYR A 304 -16.86 -2.72 6.92
CA TYR A 304 -16.48 -3.36 8.19
C TYR A 304 -15.73 -2.42 9.14
N GLY A 305 -15.24 -1.27 8.64
CA GLY A 305 -14.61 -0.26 9.46
C GLY A 305 -15.59 0.67 10.19
N GLU A 306 -15.05 1.54 11.01
CA GLU A 306 -15.78 2.54 11.80
C GLU A 306 -15.51 3.97 11.29
N LYS A 307 -16.37 4.91 11.64
CA LYS A 307 -16.17 6.32 11.29
C LYS A 307 -15.02 6.93 12.09
N TYR A 308 -14.31 7.87 11.48
CA TYR A 308 -13.13 8.48 12.10
C TYR A 308 -13.43 9.38 13.30
N PHE A 309 -14.59 10.09 13.30
CA PHE A 309 -14.89 11.12 14.29
C PHE A 309 -16.36 11.06 14.75
N GLU A 310 -16.58 11.39 16.01
CA GLU A 310 -17.92 11.50 16.59
C GLU A 310 -18.79 12.57 15.91
N SER A 311 -18.20 13.63 15.35
CA SER A 311 -18.94 14.63 14.57
C SER A 311 -19.64 14.04 13.35
N TYR A 312 -19.16 12.90 12.85
CA TYR A 312 -19.85 12.08 11.85
C TYR A 312 -20.87 11.11 12.47
N ALA A 313 -20.93 11.00 13.79
CA ALA A 313 -21.85 10.10 14.50
C ALA A 313 -23.35 10.45 14.26
N LYS A 314 -23.66 11.67 13.84
CA LYS A 314 -25.02 12.05 13.41
C LYS A 314 -25.46 11.39 12.09
N LYS A 315 -24.53 10.77 11.34
CA LYS A 315 -24.84 9.99 10.13
C LYS A 315 -25.02 8.52 10.50
N PRO A 316 -25.88 7.78 9.78
CA PRO A 316 -26.06 6.36 10.04
C PRO A 316 -24.72 5.62 9.97
N TYR A 317 -24.54 4.65 10.86
CA TYR A 317 -23.38 3.77 10.84
C TYR A 317 -23.31 3.01 9.52
N TYR A 318 -22.09 2.61 9.11
CA TYR A 318 -21.94 1.70 7.98
C TYR A 318 -22.67 0.39 8.24
N LYS A 319 -23.28 -0.15 7.20
CA LYS A 319 -23.84 -1.49 7.25
C LYS A 319 -22.69 -2.50 7.26
N LYS A 320 -22.70 -3.44 8.20
CA LYS A 320 -21.58 -4.35 8.43
C LYS A 320 -21.57 -5.56 7.51
N SER A 321 -22.70 -6.01 7.00
CA SER A 321 -22.73 -7.11 6.04
C SER A 321 -23.00 -6.60 4.64
N HIS A 322 -22.05 -6.69 3.76
CA HIS A 322 -22.21 -6.33 2.35
C HIS A 322 -23.29 -7.20 1.71
N LYS A 323 -23.19 -8.51 1.85
CA LYS A 323 -24.13 -9.48 1.26
C LYS A 323 -25.59 -9.25 1.69
N LYS A 324 -25.84 -8.98 2.98
CA LYS A 324 -27.21 -8.68 3.47
C LYS A 324 -27.79 -7.39 2.92
N ASN A 325 -26.94 -6.54 2.33
CA ASN A 325 -27.31 -5.27 1.73
C ASN A 325 -27.13 -5.26 0.20
N TYR A 326 -27.04 -6.45 -0.41
CA TYR A 326 -26.96 -6.67 -1.86
C TYR A 326 -25.67 -6.15 -2.51
N PHE A 327 -24.58 -6.06 -1.73
CA PHE A 327 -23.24 -5.77 -2.22
C PHE A 327 -22.38 -7.03 -2.26
N GLU A 328 -21.29 -6.99 -3.05
CA GLU A 328 -20.27 -8.06 -3.02
C GLU A 328 -19.55 -8.05 -1.69
N GLU A 329 -19.40 -9.23 -1.10
CA GLU A 329 -18.70 -9.42 0.16
C GLU A 329 -17.19 -9.48 -0.11
N PRO A 330 -16.33 -8.81 0.69
CA PRO A 330 -14.90 -9.01 0.59
C PRO A 330 -14.51 -10.46 0.92
N ILE A 331 -13.44 -10.97 0.31
CA ILE A 331 -12.86 -12.26 0.68
C ILE A 331 -12.39 -12.23 2.13
N TYR A 332 -11.83 -11.08 2.54
CA TYR A 332 -11.32 -10.86 3.88
C TYR A 332 -11.40 -9.38 4.26
N SER A 333 -11.74 -9.11 5.51
CA SER A 333 -11.70 -7.76 6.07
C SER A 333 -10.92 -7.73 7.37
N PHE A 334 -9.93 -6.84 7.44
CA PHE A 334 -9.13 -6.63 8.63
C PHE A 334 -9.90 -5.79 9.65
N VAL A 335 -10.19 -6.36 10.82
CA VAL A 335 -10.91 -5.65 11.89
C VAL A 335 -10.20 -4.35 12.27
N LYS A 336 -8.87 -4.38 12.32
CA LYS A 336 -8.03 -3.19 12.52
C LYS A 336 -7.31 -2.83 11.23
N SER A 337 -7.29 -1.55 10.87
CA SER A 337 -6.56 -1.10 9.69
C SER A 337 -5.08 -1.45 9.81
N ILE A 338 -4.59 -2.15 8.82
CA ILE A 338 -3.17 -2.43 8.63
C ILE A 338 -2.50 -1.44 7.68
N GLY A 339 -3.32 -0.57 7.03
CA GLY A 339 -2.87 0.23 5.90
C GLY A 339 -2.45 -0.69 4.76
N ILE A 340 -3.38 -1.53 4.33
CA ILE A 340 -3.18 -2.52 3.26
C ILE A 340 -2.59 -1.87 2.00
N SER A 341 -1.65 -2.54 1.31
CA SER A 341 -1.04 -2.00 0.10
C SER A 341 -1.06 -3.04 -1.03
N GLU A 342 0.05 -3.29 -1.68
CA GLU A 342 0.11 -4.16 -2.86
C GLU A 342 -0.09 -5.65 -2.51
N ILE A 343 -0.54 -6.43 -3.49
CA ILE A 343 -0.70 -7.88 -3.41
C ILE A 343 -0.13 -8.55 -4.66
N ILE A 344 0.72 -9.57 -4.48
CA ILE A 344 1.26 -10.40 -5.55
C ILE A 344 1.09 -11.88 -5.24
N LYS A 345 1.02 -12.72 -6.27
CA LYS A 345 1.17 -14.18 -6.14
C LYS A 345 2.65 -14.55 -6.16
N LEU A 346 3.05 -15.47 -5.30
CA LEU A 346 4.39 -16.02 -5.35
C LEU A 346 4.46 -17.23 -6.28
N PRO A 347 5.47 -17.30 -7.14
CA PRO A 347 5.70 -18.48 -7.96
C PRO A 347 6.26 -19.62 -7.11
N ASN A 348 6.06 -20.86 -7.57
CA ASN A 348 6.54 -22.06 -6.91
C ASN A 348 8.09 -22.11 -6.80
N THR A 349 8.77 -21.36 -7.67
CA THR A 349 10.24 -21.24 -7.65
C THR A 349 10.76 -20.51 -6.43
N PHE A 350 9.96 -19.64 -5.80
CA PHE A 350 10.39 -18.93 -4.60
C PHE A 350 10.61 -19.89 -3.44
N SER A 351 9.66 -20.77 -3.17
CA SER A 351 9.75 -21.85 -2.21
C SER A 351 8.58 -22.82 -2.40
N LYS A 352 8.85 -24.12 -2.27
CA LYS A 352 7.80 -25.14 -2.29
C LYS A 352 6.73 -24.95 -1.19
N HIS A 353 7.10 -24.31 -0.06
CA HIS A 353 6.17 -24.03 1.03
C HIS A 353 5.29 -22.80 0.77
N PHE A 354 5.60 -22.02 -0.25
CA PHE A 354 4.85 -20.83 -0.65
C PHE A 354 4.00 -21.04 -1.90
N GLN A 355 3.89 -22.30 -2.34
CA GLN A 355 3.11 -22.63 -3.55
C GLN A 355 1.68 -22.10 -3.46
N ASP A 356 1.24 -21.37 -4.52
CA ASP A 356 -0.06 -20.71 -4.61
C ASP A 356 -0.38 -19.78 -3.46
N ASN A 357 0.63 -19.24 -2.80
CA ASN A 357 0.45 -18.22 -1.79
C ASN A 357 0.58 -16.83 -2.40
N PHE A 358 -0.08 -15.89 -1.75
CA PHE A 358 0.04 -14.48 -2.03
C PHE A 358 0.82 -13.79 -0.93
N ILE A 359 1.54 -12.74 -1.30
CA ILE A 359 2.11 -11.79 -0.36
C ILE A 359 1.40 -10.47 -0.52
N LEU A 360 0.91 -9.96 0.59
CA LEU A 360 0.28 -8.67 0.71
C LEU A 360 1.13 -7.77 1.60
N SER A 361 1.33 -6.54 1.19
CA SER A 361 2.10 -5.58 1.96
C SER A 361 1.22 -4.64 2.78
N SER A 362 1.81 -4.02 3.79
CA SER A 362 1.13 -3.02 4.61
C SER A 362 2.00 -1.82 4.95
N LEU A 363 1.34 -0.67 5.08
CA LEU A 363 1.96 0.59 5.46
C LEU A 363 1.99 0.75 6.98
N TYR A 364 0.81 0.71 7.60
CA TYR A 364 0.67 0.94 9.03
C TYR A 364 1.07 -0.28 9.86
N GLY A 365 0.69 -1.47 9.39
CA GLY A 365 1.07 -2.74 10.04
C GLY A 365 2.57 -3.01 10.00
N ARG A 366 3.29 -2.51 8.97
CA ARG A 366 4.71 -2.76 8.74
C ARG A 366 5.06 -4.24 8.63
N HIS A 367 4.10 -5.01 8.13
CA HIS A 367 4.21 -6.44 7.88
C HIS A 367 4.01 -6.74 6.40
N LEU A 368 4.51 -7.90 6.00
CA LEU A 368 3.96 -8.65 4.90
C LEU A 368 3.00 -9.70 5.46
N TYR A 369 1.97 -9.99 4.72
CA TYR A 369 1.00 -11.04 5.04
C TYR A 369 1.08 -12.10 3.97
N ARG A 370 1.53 -13.30 4.34
CA ARG A 370 1.47 -14.47 3.48
C ARG A 370 0.07 -15.06 3.58
N ILE A 371 -0.59 -15.22 2.45
CA ILE A 371 -2.00 -15.59 2.40
C ILE A 371 -2.18 -16.79 1.47
N LYS A 372 -2.95 -17.77 1.92
CA LYS A 372 -3.49 -18.85 1.08
C LYS A 372 -5.00 -18.71 0.98
N PHE A 373 -5.51 -18.62 -0.23
CA PHE A 373 -6.94 -18.65 -0.50
C PHE A 373 -7.40 -20.09 -0.80
N ASP A 374 -8.71 -20.31 -0.71
CA ASP A 374 -9.32 -21.51 -1.27
C ASP A 374 -9.27 -21.46 -2.82
N GLU A 375 -9.51 -22.58 -3.47
CA GLU A 375 -9.40 -22.71 -4.94
C GLU A 375 -10.31 -21.76 -5.70
N LEU A 376 -11.43 -21.37 -5.12
CA LEU A 376 -12.40 -20.45 -5.72
C LEU A 376 -12.18 -18.97 -5.31
N PHE A 377 -11.19 -18.69 -4.49
CA PHE A 377 -10.94 -17.33 -3.96
C PHE A 377 -12.18 -16.74 -3.26
N ASN A 378 -12.87 -17.53 -2.47
CA ASN A 378 -14.03 -17.08 -1.70
C ASN A 378 -13.69 -16.81 -0.22
N ARG A 379 -12.58 -17.35 0.27
CA ARG A 379 -12.12 -17.17 1.65
C ARG A 379 -10.62 -17.37 1.79
N VAL A 380 -10.06 -16.79 2.85
CA VAL A 380 -8.70 -17.04 3.29
C VAL A 380 -8.68 -18.36 4.08
N LEU A 381 -7.80 -19.27 3.71
CA LEU A 381 -7.58 -20.54 4.42
C LEU A 381 -6.63 -20.35 5.60
N TYR A 382 -5.56 -19.60 5.40
CA TYR A 382 -4.66 -19.16 6.46
C TYR A 382 -3.96 -17.84 6.07
N MET A 383 -3.46 -17.15 7.09
CA MET A 383 -2.68 -15.93 6.96
C MET A 383 -1.55 -15.95 7.99
N GLU A 384 -0.35 -15.62 7.53
CA GLU A 384 0.86 -15.52 8.35
C GLU A 384 1.41 -14.09 8.27
N ASN A 385 1.77 -13.53 9.43
CA ASN A 385 2.34 -12.21 9.53
C ASN A 385 3.87 -12.29 9.51
N ILE A 386 4.49 -11.57 8.59
CA ILE A 386 5.95 -11.45 8.48
C ILE A 386 6.33 -10.01 8.81
N TYR A 387 6.91 -9.79 10.00
CA TYR A 387 7.26 -8.45 10.44
C TYR A 387 8.48 -7.91 9.68
N ILE A 388 8.30 -6.80 8.99
CA ILE A 388 9.36 -6.10 8.23
C ILE A 388 9.88 -4.89 8.99
N GLY A 389 9.05 -4.22 9.77
CA GLY A 389 9.41 -2.99 10.50
C GLY A 389 9.28 -1.71 9.66
N GLU A 390 9.05 -1.82 8.36
CA GLU A 390 9.00 -0.72 7.40
C GLU A 390 7.61 -0.57 6.79
N ARG A 391 7.29 0.63 6.30
CA ARG A 391 6.08 0.91 5.52
C ARG A 391 6.30 0.46 4.08
N VAL A 392 5.69 -0.64 3.68
CA VAL A 392 5.87 -1.23 2.35
C VAL A 392 4.76 -0.73 1.42
N ARG A 393 5.10 0.21 0.53
CA ARG A 393 4.16 0.82 -0.43
C ARG A 393 3.87 -0.10 -1.60
N ASP A 394 4.90 -0.74 -2.10
CA ASP A 394 4.83 -1.56 -3.30
C ASP A 394 5.75 -2.77 -3.19
N LEU A 395 5.44 -3.83 -3.92
CA LEU A 395 6.28 -5.01 -3.97
C LEU A 395 6.11 -5.74 -5.30
N LYS A 396 7.21 -6.33 -5.79
CA LYS A 396 7.25 -7.12 -7.01
C LYS A 396 8.12 -8.36 -6.81
N PHE A 397 7.83 -9.38 -7.58
CA PHE A 397 8.67 -10.58 -7.61
C PHE A 397 9.59 -10.56 -8.83
N HIS A 398 10.89 -10.74 -8.60
CA HIS A 398 11.90 -10.83 -9.64
C HIS A 398 12.17 -12.30 -9.96
N ASN A 399 11.64 -12.78 -11.09
CA ASN A 399 11.63 -14.20 -11.44
C ASN A 399 13.06 -14.78 -11.55
N LYS A 400 13.96 -14.15 -12.30
CA LYS A 400 15.32 -14.66 -12.55
C LYS A 400 16.16 -14.72 -11.27
N LEU A 401 16.09 -13.70 -10.43
CA LEU A 401 16.85 -13.64 -9.18
C LEU A 401 16.17 -14.34 -8.02
N ASN A 402 14.91 -14.76 -8.19
CA ASN A 402 14.09 -15.37 -7.17
C ASN A 402 13.98 -14.52 -5.88
N LEU A 403 13.70 -13.23 -6.07
CA LEU A 403 13.68 -12.21 -5.02
C LEU A 403 12.33 -11.48 -4.96
N ILE A 404 11.90 -11.09 -3.77
CA ILE A 404 10.83 -10.12 -3.60
C ILE A 404 11.48 -8.74 -3.39
N ILE A 405 11.13 -7.78 -4.21
CA ILE A 405 11.60 -6.40 -4.15
C ILE A 405 10.54 -5.54 -3.48
N LEU A 406 10.92 -4.75 -2.48
CA LEU A 406 10.02 -3.99 -1.60
C LEU A 406 10.31 -2.49 -1.69
N ALA A 407 9.29 -1.66 -1.82
CA ALA A 407 9.39 -0.21 -1.76
C ALA A 407 9.11 0.31 -0.34
N PHE A 408 10.11 0.80 0.36
CA PHE A 408 10.01 1.37 1.71
C PHE A 408 9.80 2.89 1.63
N GLU A 409 8.55 3.34 1.67
CA GLU A 409 8.20 4.75 1.45
C GLU A 409 8.71 5.71 2.54
N GLU A 410 8.92 5.23 3.77
CA GLU A 410 9.31 6.09 4.88
C GLU A 410 10.80 6.47 4.81
N ASN A 411 11.63 5.52 4.42
CA ASN A 411 13.09 5.67 4.41
C ASN A 411 13.66 5.93 3.01
N GLY A 412 12.84 5.82 1.96
CA GLY A 412 13.31 5.91 0.57
C GLY A 412 14.28 4.78 0.23
N GLU A 413 14.05 3.58 0.73
CA GLU A 413 14.91 2.43 0.53
C GLU A 413 14.17 1.33 -0.23
N ILE A 414 14.94 0.51 -0.95
CA ILE A 414 14.44 -0.69 -1.60
C ILE A 414 14.87 -1.89 -0.78
N GLY A 415 13.91 -2.61 -0.24
CA GLY A 415 14.15 -3.87 0.46
C GLY A 415 14.23 -5.03 -0.51
N ILE A 416 15.04 -6.02 -0.18
CA ILE A 416 15.19 -7.25 -0.94
C ILE A 416 14.94 -8.42 0.00
N LEU A 417 14.02 -9.28 -0.35
CA LEU A 417 13.69 -10.47 0.41
C LEU A 417 14.03 -11.70 -0.42
N SER A 418 14.86 -12.58 0.11
CA SER A 418 15.23 -13.85 -0.53
C SER A 418 14.80 -15.04 0.32
N ASN A 419 14.72 -16.20 -0.31
CA ASN A 419 14.63 -17.46 0.39
C ASN A 419 16.04 -18.00 0.70
N ASN A 420 16.24 -18.53 1.92
CA ASN A 420 17.55 -18.96 2.44
C ASN A 420 18.09 -20.30 1.87
N LEU A 421 17.49 -20.85 0.84
CA LEU A 421 17.90 -22.13 0.29
C LEU A 421 19.01 -22.05 -0.77
N GLN A 422 19.86 -21.01 -0.72
CA GLN A 422 21.10 -20.96 -1.52
C GLN A 422 22.34 -20.96 -0.65
#